data_30f3b713f7aebd7e34a7f2f73df410bb
#
_entry.id   30f3b713f7aebd7e34a7f2f73df410bb
#
_cell.length_a   1.000
_cell.length_b   1.000
_cell.length_c   1.000
_cell.angle_alpha   90.00
_cell.angle_beta   90.00
_cell.angle_gamma   90.00
#
_symmetry.space_group_name_H-M   'P 1'
#
loop_
_entity.id
_entity.type
_entity.pdbx_description
1 polymer ?
#
loop_
_entity_poly.entity_id
_entity_poly.type
_entity_poly.pdbx_seq_one_letter_code
_entity_poly.pdbx_strand_id
1 'polypeptide(L)'
;MSNIEELNDQLLVRRQKMTTIQENGQDPFGSRFERTHLSTEVREQFADQTKEQLEENLQEVIIAGRIMTKRGKGKAGFAHIQDLNGQIQIYVRQDHVGEEAYELFKQADLGDIVGVRGNVFRTQVGELSVKAEEFTFLTKALRPMPEKFHGLQDVEQRYRQRYLDLMTNEDSKKTFITRSKIIRAIRNYLDNAGYLEVETPMLHTIAGGAAARPFITHHNALDMELYMRIAIELHLKRLIVGGLEKVYEIGRVFRNEGISTRHNPEFTMIELYEAYADYQDIMSLTENLIAHVAQEVLGTTSVQYGEDEINLAVGWKRVHMVDAVKEATGVDFWQPMTKEQAQALAKEHGVEVKDVHEVGHIINEFFEQKVEETLVQPTFV
;
A
#
# COMPACT_ATOMS: atom_id res chain seq x y z
N MET A 1 -13.01 2.60 -34.17
CA MET A 1 -13.40 4.03 -34.22
C MET A 1 -13.47 4.49 -32.79
N SER A 2 -12.47 5.28 -32.36
CA SER A 2 -12.42 5.81 -31.00
C SER A 2 -13.58 6.79 -30.81
N ASN A 3 -14.41 6.57 -29.82
CA ASN A 3 -15.32 7.59 -29.31
C ASN A 3 -14.46 8.79 -28.90
N ILE A 4 -14.49 9.83 -29.71
CA ILE A 4 -14.03 11.16 -29.33
C ILE A 4 -15.06 11.60 -28.29
N GLU A 5 -14.73 11.44 -27.01
CA GLU A 5 -15.47 12.09 -25.93
C GLU A 5 -15.56 13.59 -26.33
N GLU A 6 -16.74 14.14 -26.38
CA GLU A 6 -16.90 15.58 -26.53
C GLU A 6 -16.13 16.24 -25.39
N LEU A 7 -15.03 16.90 -25.74
CA LEU A 7 -14.19 17.58 -24.75
C LEU A 7 -15.03 18.73 -24.18
N ASN A 8 -15.23 18.72 -22.87
CA ASN A 8 -15.86 19.84 -22.19
C ASN A 8 -14.97 21.12 -22.27
N ASP A 9 -15.54 22.27 -21.98
CA ASP A 9 -14.83 23.55 -22.08
C ASP A 9 -13.52 23.61 -21.29
N GLN A 10 -13.47 22.96 -20.12
CA GLN A 10 -12.26 22.94 -19.31
C GLN A 10 -11.12 22.15 -19.97
N LEU A 11 -11.42 21.05 -20.63
CA LEU A 11 -10.43 20.24 -21.36
C LEU A 11 -9.92 21.03 -22.59
N LEU A 12 -10.79 21.72 -23.29
CA LEU A 12 -10.42 22.59 -24.42
C LEU A 12 -9.49 23.73 -23.99
N VAL A 13 -9.83 24.43 -22.91
CA VAL A 13 -9.00 25.51 -22.34
C VAL A 13 -7.61 25.00 -21.95
N ARG A 14 -7.50 23.82 -21.30
CA ARG A 14 -6.22 23.26 -20.91
C ARG A 14 -5.35 22.87 -22.10
N ARG A 15 -5.96 22.33 -23.17
CA ARG A 15 -5.26 22.03 -24.42
C ARG A 15 -4.79 23.30 -25.13
N GLN A 16 -5.61 24.33 -25.14
CA GLN A 16 -5.23 25.63 -25.71
C GLN A 16 -4.05 26.24 -24.96
N LYS A 17 -4.06 26.22 -23.62
CA LYS A 17 -2.89 26.64 -22.80
C LYS A 17 -1.64 25.84 -23.11
N MET A 18 -1.75 24.51 -23.30
CA MET A 18 -0.64 23.67 -23.76
C MET A 18 -0.08 24.17 -25.11
N THR A 19 -0.93 24.39 -26.06
CA THR A 19 -0.52 24.94 -27.39
C THR A 19 0.19 26.28 -27.23
N THR A 20 -0.35 27.18 -26.41
CA THR A 20 0.29 28.50 -26.16
C THR A 20 1.70 28.32 -25.53
N ILE A 21 1.91 27.38 -24.61
CA ILE A 21 3.25 27.08 -24.05
C ILE A 21 4.19 26.62 -25.16
N GLN A 22 3.73 25.76 -26.07
CA GLN A 22 4.53 25.27 -27.22
C GLN A 22 4.86 26.40 -28.22
N GLU A 23 3.89 27.25 -28.55
CA GLU A 23 4.06 28.41 -29.46
C GLU A 23 5.09 29.41 -28.89
N ASN A 24 5.21 29.51 -27.55
CA ASN A 24 6.24 30.30 -26.87
C ASN A 24 7.59 29.61 -26.82
N GLY A 25 7.79 28.49 -27.51
CA GLY A 25 9.05 27.78 -27.60
C GLY A 25 9.41 26.93 -26.38
N GLN A 26 8.44 26.65 -25.48
CA GLN A 26 8.65 25.87 -24.30
C GLN A 26 7.98 24.49 -24.42
N ASP A 27 8.60 23.46 -23.82
CA ASP A 27 8.02 22.12 -23.77
C ASP A 27 6.99 22.03 -22.62
N PRO A 28 5.69 21.80 -22.92
CA PRO A 28 4.68 21.67 -21.89
C PRO A 28 4.79 20.38 -21.05
N PHE A 29 5.64 19.46 -21.43
CA PHE A 29 5.88 18.20 -20.72
C PHE A 29 7.26 18.10 -20.10
N GLY A 30 8.10 19.10 -20.32
CA GLY A 30 9.38 19.29 -19.71
C GLY A 30 10.39 18.17 -19.95
N SER A 31 11.48 18.24 -19.21
CA SER A 31 12.57 17.28 -19.26
C SER A 31 13.08 17.01 -17.85
N ARG A 32 14.39 16.67 -17.71
CA ARG A 32 15.03 16.48 -16.43
C ARG A 32 14.98 17.76 -15.58
N PHE A 33 14.58 17.60 -14.31
CA PHE A 33 14.64 18.65 -13.31
C PHE A 33 15.29 18.09 -12.02
N GLU A 34 16.34 18.73 -11.55
CA GLU A 34 17.06 18.33 -10.34
C GLU A 34 16.52 19.10 -9.14
N ARG A 35 15.82 18.42 -8.26
CA ARG A 35 15.43 18.95 -6.96
C ARG A 35 16.45 18.58 -5.90
N THR A 36 16.64 19.48 -4.93
CA THR A 36 17.53 19.25 -3.78
C THR A 36 16.78 18.74 -2.55
N HIS A 37 15.51 19.12 -2.39
CA HIS A 37 14.71 18.80 -1.20
C HIS A 37 13.33 18.30 -1.54
N LEU A 38 12.79 17.46 -0.66
CA LEU A 38 11.37 17.17 -0.55
C LEU A 38 10.67 18.18 0.39
N SER A 39 9.37 18.32 0.27
CA SER A 39 8.56 19.24 1.09
C SER A 39 8.71 18.99 2.59
N THR A 40 8.80 17.73 3.02
CA THR A 40 9.01 17.36 4.42
C THR A 40 10.41 17.71 4.90
N GLU A 41 11.44 17.47 4.08
CA GLU A 41 12.82 17.81 4.41
C GLU A 41 12.98 19.31 4.66
N VAL A 42 12.37 20.14 3.80
CA VAL A 42 12.33 21.59 4.03
C VAL A 42 11.62 21.94 5.34
N ARG A 43 10.48 21.29 5.63
CA ARG A 43 9.74 21.54 6.86
C ARG A 43 10.51 21.12 8.11
N GLU A 44 11.14 19.96 8.10
CA GLU A 44 11.91 19.43 9.23
C GLU A 44 13.18 20.24 9.47
N GLN A 45 13.92 20.56 8.41
CA GLN A 45 15.19 21.31 8.50
C GLN A 45 15.00 22.73 9.02
N PHE A 46 13.86 23.37 8.68
CA PHE A 46 13.60 24.77 9.01
C PHE A 46 12.44 24.95 9.99
N ALA A 47 12.00 23.86 10.67
CA ALA A 47 10.86 23.88 11.61
C ALA A 47 10.99 24.94 12.70
N ASP A 48 12.17 25.03 13.32
CA ASP A 48 12.44 25.87 14.49
C ASP A 48 13.01 27.25 14.14
N GLN A 49 13.26 27.51 12.84
CA GLN A 49 13.82 28.81 12.44
C GLN A 49 12.72 29.87 12.39
N THR A 50 13.01 31.03 13.00
CA THR A 50 12.12 32.19 12.98
C THR A 50 12.17 32.90 11.62
N LYS A 51 11.22 33.81 11.41
CA LYS A 51 11.17 34.59 10.18
C LYS A 51 12.46 35.44 10.02
N GLU A 52 12.91 36.05 11.09
CA GLU A 52 14.10 36.92 11.14
C GLU A 52 15.36 36.09 10.79
N GLN A 53 15.50 34.90 11.38
CA GLN A 53 16.62 34.01 11.10
C GLN A 53 16.69 33.57 9.63
N LEU A 54 15.53 33.29 9.00
CA LEU A 54 15.47 32.94 7.57
C LEU A 54 15.70 34.15 6.65
N GLU A 55 15.38 35.37 7.09
CA GLU A 55 15.66 36.61 6.37
C GLU A 55 17.15 37.01 6.44
N GLU A 56 17.79 36.77 7.58
CA GLU A 56 19.23 37.08 7.78
C GLU A 56 20.15 36.03 7.09
N ASN A 57 19.73 34.77 7.07
CA ASN A 57 20.50 33.67 6.48
C ASN A 57 19.65 32.94 5.44
N LEU A 58 19.69 33.44 4.20
CA LEU A 58 18.92 32.90 3.10
C LEU A 58 19.29 31.43 2.83
N GLN A 59 18.29 30.57 2.77
CA GLN A 59 18.40 29.13 2.55
C GLN A 59 17.76 28.78 1.22
N GLU A 60 18.61 28.54 0.23
CA GLU A 60 18.16 28.16 -1.10
C GLU A 60 17.79 26.67 -1.17
N VAL A 61 16.64 26.40 -1.76
CA VAL A 61 16.13 25.05 -2.04
C VAL A 61 15.61 24.97 -3.47
N ILE A 62 15.71 23.78 -4.05
CA ILE A 62 15.09 23.45 -5.33
C ILE A 62 14.07 22.34 -5.06
N ILE A 63 12.81 22.63 -5.31
CA ILE A 63 11.68 21.74 -5.06
C ILE A 63 10.83 21.56 -6.31
N ALA A 64 10.14 20.45 -6.42
CA ALA A 64 9.20 20.20 -7.50
C ALA A 64 7.97 19.46 -6.99
N GLY A 65 6.81 19.75 -7.57
CA GLY A 65 5.59 19.10 -7.15
C GLY A 65 4.39 19.48 -8.03
N ARG A 66 3.27 18.83 -7.74
CA ARG A 66 1.98 19.08 -8.38
C ARG A 66 1.27 20.24 -7.72
N ILE A 67 0.78 21.19 -8.51
CA ILE A 67 -0.03 22.29 -7.97
C ILE A 67 -1.37 21.75 -7.47
N MET A 68 -1.57 21.90 -6.17
CA MET A 68 -2.80 21.47 -5.48
C MET A 68 -3.72 22.64 -5.18
N THR A 69 -3.15 23.81 -4.87
CA THR A 69 -3.90 25.05 -4.69
C THR A 69 -3.16 26.17 -5.35
N LYS A 70 -3.91 27.16 -5.81
CA LYS A 70 -3.34 28.37 -6.37
C LYS A 70 -4.24 29.56 -6.07
N ARG A 71 -3.65 30.64 -5.64
CA ARG A 71 -4.31 31.91 -5.39
C ARG A 71 -3.36 33.05 -5.72
N GLY A 72 -3.85 34.12 -6.24
CA GLY A 72 -3.05 35.30 -6.56
C GLY A 72 -3.87 36.38 -7.25
N LYS A 73 -3.38 37.61 -7.13
CA LYS A 73 -3.95 38.75 -7.80
C LYS A 73 -2.82 39.72 -8.20
N GLY A 74 -2.90 40.25 -9.42
CA GLY A 74 -1.90 41.21 -9.89
C GLY A 74 -0.55 40.55 -10.18
N LYS A 75 0.51 40.99 -9.51
CA LYS A 75 1.91 40.63 -9.78
C LYS A 75 2.48 39.61 -8.80
N ALA A 76 1.66 39.00 -7.96
CA ALA A 76 2.08 38.01 -6.98
C ALA A 76 1.03 36.92 -6.79
N GLY A 77 1.47 35.69 -6.44
CA GLY A 77 0.58 34.60 -6.14
C GLY A 77 1.23 33.55 -5.24
N PHE A 78 0.38 32.74 -4.63
CA PHE A 78 0.74 31.58 -3.84
C PHE A 78 0.18 30.32 -4.48
N ALA A 79 0.90 29.23 -4.35
CA ALA A 79 0.40 27.90 -4.65
C ALA A 79 0.92 26.90 -3.61
N HIS A 80 0.17 25.83 -3.35
CA HIS A 80 0.73 24.67 -2.68
C HIS A 80 1.09 23.66 -3.74
N ILE A 81 2.32 23.17 -3.66
CA ILE A 81 2.78 22.06 -4.49
C ILE A 81 2.95 20.81 -3.63
N GLN A 82 2.55 19.68 -4.17
CA GLN A 82 2.60 18.37 -3.52
C GLN A 82 3.64 17.48 -4.18
N ASP A 83 4.50 16.90 -3.36
CA ASP A 83 5.46 15.88 -3.77
C ASP A 83 5.14 14.49 -3.17
N LEU A 84 6.14 13.60 -3.06
CA LEU A 84 5.98 12.27 -2.50
C LEU A 84 5.49 12.31 -1.03
N ASN A 85 6.07 13.21 -0.24
CA ASN A 85 5.95 13.17 1.22
C ASN A 85 4.94 14.18 1.79
N GLY A 86 4.58 15.21 1.03
CA GLY A 86 3.65 16.23 1.54
C GLY A 86 3.47 17.42 0.62
N GLN A 87 3.09 18.54 1.20
CA GLN A 87 2.85 19.79 0.47
C GLN A 87 3.66 20.92 1.08
N ILE A 88 4.09 21.85 0.24
CA ILE A 88 4.73 23.11 0.68
C ILE A 88 4.17 24.28 -0.13
N GLN A 89 4.05 25.44 0.53
CA GLN A 89 3.63 26.66 -0.14
C GLN A 89 4.79 27.29 -0.91
N ILE A 90 4.52 27.73 -2.12
CA ILE A 90 5.41 28.59 -2.91
C ILE A 90 4.81 29.98 -3.05
N TYR A 91 5.67 30.98 -3.03
CA TYR A 91 5.33 32.37 -3.29
C TYR A 91 6.04 32.85 -4.55
N VAL A 92 5.27 33.22 -5.58
CA VAL A 92 5.77 33.62 -6.90
C VAL A 92 5.42 35.08 -7.15
N ARG A 93 6.44 35.91 -7.41
CA ARG A 93 6.27 37.32 -7.77
C ARG A 93 6.95 37.64 -9.09
N GLN A 94 6.32 38.48 -9.91
CA GLN A 94 6.80 38.89 -11.23
C GLN A 94 8.20 39.54 -11.17
N ASP A 95 8.45 40.38 -10.17
CA ASP A 95 9.71 41.09 -9.98
C ASP A 95 10.88 40.19 -9.51
N HIS A 96 10.59 38.96 -9.06
CA HIS A 96 11.59 37.97 -8.67
C HIS A 96 11.88 36.95 -9.78
N VAL A 97 10.82 36.37 -10.36
CA VAL A 97 10.97 35.31 -11.35
C VAL A 97 11.04 35.83 -12.80
N GLY A 98 10.77 37.14 -13.03
CA GLY A 98 10.64 37.72 -14.33
C GLY A 98 9.23 37.59 -14.94
N GLU A 99 8.97 38.36 -16.00
CA GLU A 99 7.63 38.47 -16.61
C GLU A 99 7.19 37.14 -17.26
N GLU A 100 8.09 36.52 -18.03
CA GLU A 100 7.82 35.27 -18.75
C GLU A 100 7.46 34.12 -17.80
N ALA A 101 8.27 33.88 -16.79
CA ALA A 101 8.03 32.82 -15.80
C ALA A 101 6.77 33.10 -14.96
N TYR A 102 6.47 34.38 -14.70
CA TYR A 102 5.25 34.75 -13.99
C TYR A 102 4.00 34.53 -14.84
N GLU A 103 4.06 34.78 -16.15
CA GLU A 103 2.93 34.46 -17.08
C GLU A 103 2.69 32.94 -17.11
N LEU A 104 3.74 32.11 -17.14
CA LEU A 104 3.60 30.65 -17.01
C LEU A 104 2.91 30.27 -15.69
N PHE A 105 3.34 30.88 -14.58
CA PHE A 105 2.67 30.65 -13.29
C PHE A 105 1.19 31.05 -13.36
N LYS A 106 0.83 32.16 -14.00
CA LYS A 106 -0.56 32.59 -14.14
C LYS A 106 -1.38 31.60 -14.98
N GLN A 107 -0.80 31.06 -16.05
CA GLN A 107 -1.46 30.09 -16.94
C GLN A 107 -1.53 28.67 -16.33
N ALA A 108 -0.67 28.37 -15.35
CA ALA A 108 -0.66 27.06 -14.72
C ALA A 108 -2.01 26.75 -14.04
N ASP A 109 -2.48 25.52 -14.22
CA ASP A 109 -3.72 25.00 -13.64
C ASP A 109 -3.45 24.06 -12.46
N LEU A 110 -4.48 23.80 -11.66
CA LEU A 110 -4.41 22.74 -10.65
C LEU A 110 -4.14 21.42 -11.33
N GLY A 111 -3.19 20.68 -10.80
CA GLY A 111 -2.72 19.41 -11.36
C GLY A 111 -1.45 19.51 -12.20
N ASP A 112 -1.07 20.70 -12.67
CA ASP A 112 0.22 20.88 -13.35
C ASP A 112 1.39 20.60 -12.42
N ILE A 113 2.51 20.10 -12.97
CA ILE A 113 3.74 19.86 -12.22
C ILE A 113 4.71 20.98 -12.53
N VAL A 114 5.29 21.53 -11.48
CA VAL A 114 6.21 22.66 -11.58
C VAL A 114 7.44 22.45 -10.71
N GLY A 115 8.53 23.11 -11.07
CA GLY A 115 9.74 23.22 -10.31
C GLY A 115 9.97 24.66 -9.84
N VAL A 116 10.54 24.81 -8.66
CA VAL A 116 10.84 26.12 -8.06
C VAL A 116 12.22 26.06 -7.44
N ARG A 117 13.06 27.02 -7.79
CA ARG A 117 14.27 27.36 -7.05
C ARG A 117 14.04 28.65 -6.31
N GLY A 118 14.40 28.72 -5.04
CA GLY A 118 14.19 29.92 -4.25
C GLY A 118 14.54 29.73 -2.78
N ASN A 119 14.29 30.78 -2.00
CA ASN A 119 14.68 30.83 -0.60
C ASN A 119 13.52 30.49 0.33
N VAL A 120 13.82 29.71 1.36
CA VAL A 120 12.86 29.40 2.43
C VAL A 120 12.56 30.65 3.24
N PHE A 121 11.28 30.89 3.54
CA PHE A 121 10.86 32.03 4.36
C PHE A 121 9.58 31.71 5.12
N ARG A 122 9.24 32.53 6.10
CA ARG A 122 7.91 32.47 6.76
C ARG A 122 7.05 33.63 6.31
N THR A 123 5.79 33.31 6.00
CA THR A 123 4.77 34.34 5.70
C THR A 123 4.44 35.16 6.97
N GLN A 124 3.68 36.23 6.81
CA GLN A 124 3.22 37.04 7.97
C GLN A 124 2.38 36.24 8.97
N VAL A 125 1.70 35.18 8.51
CA VAL A 125 0.92 34.28 9.37
C VAL A 125 1.75 33.07 9.86
N GLY A 126 3.06 33.06 9.63
CA GLY A 126 3.99 32.04 10.13
C GLY A 126 4.12 30.77 9.25
N GLU A 127 3.43 30.68 8.12
CA GLU A 127 3.52 29.51 7.24
C GLU A 127 4.89 29.44 6.55
N LEU A 128 5.57 28.28 6.70
CA LEU A 128 6.86 28.03 6.06
C LEU A 128 6.64 27.82 4.54
N SER A 129 7.35 28.60 3.75
CA SER A 129 7.11 28.72 2.31
C SER A 129 8.43 28.88 1.55
N VAL A 130 8.42 28.65 0.24
CA VAL A 130 9.55 28.95 -0.65
C VAL A 130 9.22 30.16 -1.51
N LYS A 131 10.03 31.18 -1.41
CA LYS A 131 9.99 32.39 -2.24
C LYS A 131 10.71 32.10 -3.54
N ALA A 132 9.97 31.98 -4.63
CA ALA A 132 10.53 31.63 -5.91
C ALA A 132 11.44 32.73 -6.51
N GLU A 133 12.63 32.35 -6.92
CA GLU A 133 13.55 33.11 -7.76
C GLU A 133 13.54 32.59 -9.19
N GLU A 134 13.30 31.27 -9.36
CA GLU A 134 13.05 30.64 -10.63
C GLU A 134 11.77 29.79 -10.57
N PHE A 135 10.98 29.84 -11.62
CA PHE A 135 9.78 29.01 -11.78
C PHE A 135 9.84 28.27 -13.11
N THR A 136 9.85 26.95 -13.07
CA THR A 136 9.95 26.07 -14.22
C THR A 136 8.66 25.28 -14.39
N PHE A 137 8.10 25.32 -15.60
CA PHE A 137 6.95 24.50 -15.95
C PHE A 137 7.45 23.11 -16.38
N LEU A 138 6.99 22.04 -15.73
CA LEU A 138 7.47 20.68 -15.96
C LEU A 138 6.47 19.79 -16.70
N THR A 139 5.19 19.85 -16.35
CA THR A 139 4.17 18.99 -17.01
C THR A 139 2.80 19.60 -16.94
N LYS A 140 2.16 19.73 -18.10
CA LYS A 140 0.77 20.19 -18.23
C LYS A 140 -0.21 19.06 -17.96
N ALA A 141 -1.10 19.26 -16.97
CA ALA A 141 -2.24 18.41 -16.73
C ALA A 141 -3.37 18.74 -17.71
N LEU A 142 -3.65 17.83 -18.63
CA LEU A 142 -4.66 18.03 -19.67
C LEU A 142 -6.09 17.74 -19.20
N ARG A 143 -6.23 17.07 -18.04
CA ARG A 143 -7.53 16.83 -17.40
C ARG A 143 -7.59 17.55 -16.05
N PRO A 144 -8.75 18.08 -15.64
CA PRO A 144 -8.89 18.65 -14.32
C PRO A 144 -8.69 17.58 -13.23
N MET A 145 -8.19 18.01 -12.09
CA MET A 145 -8.13 17.15 -10.91
C MET A 145 -9.55 16.80 -10.44
N PRO A 146 -9.77 15.61 -9.88
CA PRO A 146 -11.01 15.30 -9.15
C PRO A 146 -11.31 16.36 -8.09
N GLU A 147 -12.57 16.49 -7.69
CA GLU A 147 -12.98 17.47 -6.68
C GLU A 147 -12.14 17.35 -5.40
N LYS A 148 -11.68 18.50 -4.92
CA LYS A 148 -10.55 18.64 -4.01
C LYS A 148 -10.87 18.43 -2.54
N PHE A 149 -12.11 18.70 -2.12
CA PHE A 149 -12.43 18.83 -0.70
C PHE A 149 -12.64 17.50 0.01
N HIS A 150 -12.94 16.42 -0.72
CA HIS A 150 -13.23 15.11 -0.14
C HIS A 150 -12.40 13.97 -0.75
N GLY A 151 -11.43 14.28 -1.63
CA GLY A 151 -10.74 13.27 -2.43
C GLY A 151 -11.70 12.53 -3.37
N LEU A 152 -11.22 11.47 -3.97
CA LEU A 152 -12.04 10.60 -4.80
C LEU A 152 -12.85 9.66 -3.89
N GLN A 153 -14.18 9.84 -3.82
CA GLN A 153 -15.04 9.08 -2.89
C GLN A 153 -15.56 7.77 -3.47
N ASP A 154 -15.81 7.74 -4.78
CA ASP A 154 -16.31 6.52 -5.44
C ASP A 154 -15.28 5.39 -5.39
N VAL A 155 -15.64 4.29 -4.71
CA VAL A 155 -14.75 3.17 -4.44
C VAL A 155 -14.30 2.48 -5.73
N GLU A 156 -15.20 2.28 -6.69
CA GLU A 156 -14.89 1.68 -7.99
C GLU A 156 -13.91 2.56 -8.77
N GLN A 157 -14.14 3.85 -8.79
CA GLN A 157 -13.23 4.78 -9.46
C GLN A 157 -11.85 4.81 -8.78
N ARG A 158 -11.78 4.75 -7.45
CA ARG A 158 -10.51 4.64 -6.69
C ARG A 158 -9.72 3.40 -7.07
N TYR A 159 -10.37 2.28 -7.28
CA TYR A 159 -9.72 1.04 -7.71
C TYR A 159 -9.31 1.08 -9.18
N ARG A 160 -10.18 1.58 -10.06
CA ARG A 160 -9.92 1.62 -11.52
C ARG A 160 -8.95 2.71 -11.93
N GLN A 161 -8.96 3.84 -11.24
CA GLN A 161 -8.08 5.00 -11.48
C GLN A 161 -7.20 5.28 -10.26
N ARG A 162 -6.45 4.26 -9.83
CA ARG A 162 -5.60 4.33 -8.63
C ARG A 162 -4.67 5.54 -8.62
N TYR A 163 -4.19 5.98 -9.77
CA TYR A 163 -3.36 7.17 -9.89
C TYR A 163 -4.08 8.45 -9.46
N LEU A 164 -5.38 8.57 -9.68
CA LEU A 164 -6.18 9.69 -9.17
C LEU A 164 -6.41 9.60 -7.66
N ASP A 165 -6.69 8.40 -7.16
CA ASP A 165 -6.79 8.15 -5.74
C ASP A 165 -5.50 8.53 -5.00
N LEU A 166 -4.33 8.15 -5.52
CA LEU A 166 -3.03 8.51 -4.96
C LEU A 166 -2.72 10.01 -5.00
N MET A 167 -3.29 10.74 -5.96
CA MET A 167 -3.14 12.21 -6.03
C MET A 167 -3.96 12.93 -4.97
N THR A 168 -5.12 12.39 -4.60
CA THR A 168 -6.14 13.10 -3.82
C THR A 168 -6.35 12.57 -2.41
N ASN A 169 -5.98 11.31 -2.15
CA ASN A 169 -6.15 10.64 -0.86
C ASN A 169 -4.79 10.32 -0.23
N GLU A 170 -4.43 11.05 0.81
CA GLU A 170 -3.17 10.83 1.53
C GLU A 170 -3.13 9.46 2.23
N ASP A 171 -4.26 8.98 2.74
CA ASP A 171 -4.34 7.67 3.41
C ASP A 171 -4.06 6.53 2.44
N SER A 172 -4.57 6.62 1.18
CA SER A 172 -4.21 5.65 0.15
C SER A 172 -2.71 5.66 -0.12
N LYS A 173 -2.10 6.84 -0.26
CA LYS A 173 -0.65 6.98 -0.46
C LYS A 173 0.14 6.37 0.71
N LYS A 174 -0.24 6.70 1.95
CA LYS A 174 0.38 6.13 3.17
C LYS A 174 0.29 4.62 3.18
N THR A 175 -0.89 4.06 2.86
CA THR A 175 -1.11 2.61 2.81
C THR A 175 -0.13 1.93 1.85
N PHE A 176 0.05 2.44 0.64
CA PHE A 176 0.98 1.83 -0.33
C PHE A 176 2.45 1.98 0.08
N ILE A 177 2.83 3.12 0.65
CA ILE A 177 4.18 3.33 1.19
C ILE A 177 4.43 2.38 2.37
N THR A 178 3.48 2.28 3.30
CA THR A 178 3.56 1.39 4.47
C THR A 178 3.66 -0.07 4.03
N ARG A 179 2.86 -0.51 3.05
CA ARG A 179 2.98 -1.84 2.46
C ARG A 179 4.40 -2.13 1.95
N SER A 180 5.02 -1.17 1.24
CA SER A 180 6.38 -1.34 0.74
C SER A 180 7.41 -1.43 1.87
N LYS A 181 7.22 -0.66 2.95
CA LYS A 181 8.07 -0.73 4.15
C LYS A 181 7.92 -2.08 4.86
N ILE A 182 6.68 -2.57 5.03
CA ILE A 182 6.39 -3.88 5.62
C ILE A 182 7.13 -4.99 4.87
N ILE A 183 7.01 -5.05 3.54
CA ILE A 183 7.66 -6.09 2.73
C ILE A 183 9.19 -6.02 2.88
N ARG A 184 9.75 -4.81 2.94
CA ARG A 184 11.19 -4.61 3.16
C ARG A 184 11.62 -5.09 4.55
N ALA A 185 10.87 -4.74 5.59
CA ALA A 185 11.16 -5.16 6.96
C ALA A 185 11.08 -6.69 7.11
N ILE A 186 10.11 -7.34 6.48
CA ILE A 186 10.02 -8.81 6.42
C ILE A 186 11.30 -9.40 5.80
N ARG A 187 11.74 -8.90 4.63
CA ARG A 187 12.98 -9.38 3.99
C ARG A 187 14.18 -9.20 4.89
N ASN A 188 14.38 -8.01 5.43
CA ASN A 188 15.51 -7.72 6.32
C ASN A 188 15.54 -8.66 7.53
N TYR A 189 14.38 -8.92 8.13
CA TYR A 189 14.28 -9.83 9.28
C TYR A 189 14.67 -11.25 8.90
N LEU A 190 14.11 -11.79 7.82
CA LEU A 190 14.37 -13.17 7.40
C LEU A 190 15.81 -13.35 6.91
N ASP A 191 16.37 -12.41 6.14
CA ASP A 191 17.77 -12.44 5.73
C ASP A 191 18.71 -12.45 6.92
N ASN A 192 18.46 -11.62 7.95
CA ASN A 192 19.21 -11.58 9.19
C ASN A 192 19.05 -12.87 10.04
N ALA A 193 17.91 -13.55 9.90
CA ALA A 193 17.67 -14.86 10.52
C ALA A 193 18.28 -16.04 9.73
N GLY A 194 18.98 -15.75 8.64
CA GLY A 194 19.70 -16.73 7.83
C GLY A 194 18.83 -17.45 6.80
N TYR A 195 17.65 -16.94 6.49
CA TYR A 195 16.85 -17.44 5.38
C TYR A 195 17.38 -16.92 4.06
N LEU A 196 17.29 -17.74 3.02
CA LEU A 196 17.60 -17.38 1.65
C LEU A 196 16.31 -17.05 0.89
N GLU A 197 16.18 -15.82 0.36
CA GLU A 197 15.11 -15.48 -0.58
C GLU A 197 15.36 -16.19 -1.91
N VAL A 198 14.36 -16.88 -2.42
CA VAL A 198 14.43 -17.61 -3.68
C VAL A 198 13.29 -17.23 -4.60
N GLU A 199 13.46 -17.47 -5.89
CA GLU A 199 12.41 -17.37 -6.90
C GLU A 199 12.17 -18.73 -7.52
N THR A 200 10.90 -19.15 -7.56
CA THR A 200 10.49 -20.43 -8.14
C THR A 200 9.52 -20.21 -9.31
N PRO A 201 9.32 -21.19 -10.20
CA PRO A 201 8.46 -21.04 -11.37
C PRO A 201 7.02 -20.64 -11.01
N MET A 202 6.45 -19.70 -11.77
CA MET A 202 5.02 -19.33 -11.68
C MET A 202 4.12 -20.26 -12.52
N LEU A 203 4.69 -20.90 -13.55
CA LEU A 203 3.99 -21.86 -14.41
C LEU A 203 4.34 -23.28 -13.97
N HIS A 204 3.34 -24.05 -13.60
CA HIS A 204 3.47 -25.40 -13.11
C HIS A 204 2.86 -26.40 -14.09
N THR A 205 3.42 -27.59 -14.17
CA THR A 205 2.83 -28.71 -14.91
C THR A 205 1.75 -29.43 -14.12
N ILE A 206 1.73 -29.25 -12.80
CA ILE A 206 0.76 -29.83 -11.87
C ILE A 206 0.38 -28.74 -10.86
N ALA A 207 -0.92 -28.43 -10.76
CA ALA A 207 -1.40 -27.56 -9.69
C ALA A 207 -1.30 -28.28 -8.33
N GLY A 208 -0.77 -27.60 -7.32
CA GLY A 208 -0.63 -28.19 -5.98
C GLY A 208 -0.10 -27.21 -4.95
N GLY A 209 -0.02 -27.68 -3.69
CA GLY A 209 0.39 -26.87 -2.54
C GLY A 209 -0.77 -26.12 -1.86
N ALA A 210 -1.98 -26.17 -2.41
CA ALA A 210 -3.18 -25.59 -1.82
C ALA A 210 -4.44 -26.27 -2.41
N ALA A 211 -5.58 -26.09 -1.72
CA ALA A 211 -6.89 -26.50 -2.22
C ALA A 211 -7.57 -25.31 -2.92
N ALA A 212 -7.18 -25.01 -4.15
CA ALA A 212 -7.72 -23.90 -4.93
C ALA A 212 -7.79 -24.24 -6.42
N ARG A 213 -8.64 -23.52 -7.17
CA ARG A 213 -8.72 -23.66 -8.62
C ARG A 213 -7.64 -22.85 -9.31
N PRO A 214 -6.81 -23.46 -10.20
CA PRO A 214 -5.79 -22.74 -10.94
C PRO A 214 -6.38 -21.98 -12.13
N PHE A 215 -5.68 -20.92 -12.57
CA PHE A 215 -5.77 -20.45 -13.95
C PHE A 215 -4.96 -21.38 -14.86
N ILE A 216 -5.51 -21.72 -16.01
CA ILE A 216 -4.92 -22.64 -16.98
C ILE A 216 -4.46 -21.84 -18.19
N THR A 217 -3.27 -22.14 -18.69
CA THR A 217 -2.71 -21.57 -19.91
C THR A 217 -2.09 -22.65 -20.78
N HIS A 218 -1.72 -22.32 -22.01
CA HIS A 218 -1.13 -23.26 -22.98
C HIS A 218 0.26 -22.81 -23.38
N HIS A 219 1.24 -23.73 -23.34
CA HIS A 219 2.59 -23.48 -23.80
C HIS A 219 2.69 -23.91 -25.29
N ASN A 220 2.64 -22.93 -26.20
CA ASN A 220 2.55 -23.17 -27.65
C ASN A 220 3.67 -24.04 -28.22
N ALA A 221 4.94 -23.78 -27.80
CA ALA A 221 6.09 -24.50 -28.36
C ALA A 221 6.17 -25.97 -27.90
N LEU A 222 5.63 -26.29 -26.72
CA LEU A 222 5.62 -27.65 -26.18
C LEU A 222 4.27 -28.35 -26.34
N ASP A 223 3.27 -27.63 -26.86
CA ASP A 223 1.90 -28.09 -27.03
C ASP A 223 1.34 -28.77 -25.76
N MET A 224 1.46 -28.08 -24.62
CA MET A 224 1.07 -28.61 -23.33
C MET A 224 0.36 -27.58 -22.48
N GLU A 225 -0.54 -28.06 -21.60
CA GLU A 225 -1.23 -27.27 -20.61
C GLU A 225 -0.32 -26.96 -19.43
N LEU A 226 -0.36 -25.71 -18.95
CA LEU A 226 0.32 -25.25 -17.76
C LEU A 226 -0.67 -24.54 -16.83
N TYR A 227 -0.37 -24.58 -15.55
CA TYR A 227 -1.16 -23.97 -14.49
C TYR A 227 -0.40 -22.80 -13.87
N MET A 228 -1.05 -21.66 -13.71
CA MET A 228 -0.51 -20.60 -12.86
C MET A 228 -0.52 -21.07 -11.40
N ARG A 229 0.58 -20.90 -10.70
CA ARG A 229 0.75 -21.41 -9.33
C ARG A 229 -0.33 -20.88 -8.38
N ILE A 230 -0.90 -21.78 -7.57
CA ILE A 230 -1.86 -21.47 -6.51
C ILE A 230 -1.20 -21.35 -5.13
N ALA A 231 0.04 -21.80 -5.01
CA ALA A 231 0.91 -21.76 -3.83
C ALA A 231 2.37 -21.88 -4.28
N ILE A 232 3.30 -21.63 -3.36
CA ILE A 232 4.75 -21.69 -3.58
C ILE A 232 5.33 -22.98 -2.99
N GLU A 233 4.62 -23.65 -2.13
CA GLU A 233 4.99 -24.76 -1.26
C GLU A 233 5.89 -25.81 -1.89
N LEU A 234 5.43 -26.43 -3.00
CA LEU A 234 6.08 -27.63 -3.55
C LEU A 234 7.52 -27.37 -4.01
N HIS A 235 7.78 -26.20 -4.57
CA HIS A 235 9.12 -25.82 -5.00
C HIS A 235 10.05 -25.52 -3.82
N LEU A 236 9.57 -24.82 -2.80
CA LEU A 236 10.34 -24.54 -1.59
C LEU A 236 10.71 -25.82 -0.85
N LYS A 237 9.78 -26.77 -0.73
CA LYS A 237 10.09 -28.12 -0.16
C LYS A 237 11.16 -28.87 -0.95
N ARG A 238 11.17 -28.77 -2.28
CA ARG A 238 12.23 -29.35 -3.11
C ARG A 238 13.59 -28.71 -2.86
N LEU A 239 13.64 -27.40 -2.58
CA LEU A 239 14.87 -26.72 -2.23
C LEU A 239 15.40 -27.18 -0.87
N ILE A 240 14.52 -27.42 0.11
CA ILE A 240 14.91 -28.06 1.39
C ILE A 240 15.51 -29.44 1.16
N VAL A 241 14.87 -30.28 0.34
CA VAL A 241 15.43 -31.59 -0.05
C VAL A 241 16.79 -31.45 -0.75
N GLY A 242 16.97 -30.37 -1.53
CA GLY A 242 18.23 -30.03 -2.17
C GLY A 242 19.34 -29.51 -1.24
N GLY A 243 19.05 -29.36 0.06
CA GLY A 243 20.02 -28.94 1.08
C GLY A 243 20.02 -27.44 1.40
N LEU A 244 19.06 -26.66 0.90
CA LEU A 244 18.86 -25.28 1.35
C LEU A 244 18.02 -25.30 2.63
N GLU A 245 18.65 -25.17 3.77
CA GLU A 245 18.02 -25.45 5.08
C GLU A 245 17.00 -24.39 5.53
N LYS A 246 17.09 -23.15 5.03
CA LYS A 246 16.16 -22.06 5.31
C LYS A 246 15.89 -21.28 4.06
N VAL A 247 14.66 -21.32 3.58
CA VAL A 247 14.25 -20.62 2.35
C VAL A 247 12.92 -19.89 2.53
N TYR A 248 12.76 -18.79 1.82
CA TYR A 248 11.48 -18.12 1.69
C TYR A 248 11.31 -17.54 0.29
N GLU A 249 10.07 -17.35 -0.11
CA GLU A 249 9.73 -16.60 -1.32
C GLU A 249 8.54 -15.67 -1.03
N ILE A 250 8.66 -14.41 -1.46
CA ILE A 250 7.56 -13.45 -1.48
C ILE A 250 7.14 -13.28 -2.94
N GLY A 251 5.99 -13.81 -3.31
CA GLY A 251 5.59 -13.84 -4.72
C GLY A 251 4.09 -13.77 -4.96
N ARG A 252 3.73 -13.64 -6.23
CA ARG A 252 2.34 -13.71 -6.68
C ARG A 252 1.90 -15.15 -6.80
N VAL A 253 0.68 -15.40 -6.34
CA VAL A 253 -0.08 -16.63 -6.58
C VAL A 253 -1.44 -16.28 -7.16
N PHE A 254 -2.07 -17.28 -7.81
CA PHE A 254 -3.25 -17.07 -8.63
C PHE A 254 -4.29 -18.12 -8.28
N ARG A 255 -5.49 -17.70 -7.90
CA ARG A 255 -6.62 -18.59 -7.59
C ARG A 255 -7.84 -18.17 -8.39
N ASN A 256 -8.31 -19.03 -9.29
CA ASN A 256 -9.45 -18.79 -10.16
C ASN A 256 -10.77 -19.04 -9.42
N GLU A 257 -11.04 -18.19 -8.45
CA GLU A 257 -12.17 -18.27 -7.53
C GLU A 257 -12.94 -16.94 -7.49
N GLY A 258 -13.96 -16.86 -6.63
CA GLY A 258 -14.78 -15.67 -6.50
C GLY A 258 -14.00 -14.45 -5.99
N ILE A 259 -14.48 -13.27 -6.32
CA ILE A 259 -13.92 -11.98 -5.89
C ILE A 259 -14.74 -11.44 -4.72
N SER A 260 -14.07 -10.98 -3.67
CA SER A 260 -14.68 -10.27 -2.55
C SER A 260 -13.75 -9.17 -2.04
N THR A 261 -14.15 -8.45 -1.01
CA THR A 261 -13.29 -7.47 -0.33
C THR A 261 -12.04 -8.08 0.30
N ARG A 262 -12.04 -9.40 0.56
CA ARG A 262 -10.94 -10.18 1.15
C ARG A 262 -10.23 -11.09 0.14
N HIS A 263 -10.83 -11.34 -1.03
CA HIS A 263 -10.34 -12.30 -2.01
C HIS A 263 -10.13 -11.62 -3.36
N ASN A 264 -8.91 -11.69 -3.85
CA ASN A 264 -8.53 -11.25 -5.19
C ASN A 264 -7.94 -12.45 -5.95
N PRO A 265 -8.23 -12.63 -7.24
CA PRO A 265 -7.73 -13.78 -8.00
C PRO A 265 -6.21 -13.86 -8.13
N GLU A 266 -5.51 -12.75 -7.95
CA GLU A 266 -4.06 -12.70 -7.80
C GLU A 266 -3.69 -11.93 -6.52
N PHE A 267 -2.78 -12.47 -5.73
CA PHE A 267 -2.33 -11.81 -4.49
C PHE A 267 -0.87 -12.17 -4.17
N THR A 268 -0.24 -11.34 -3.36
CA THR A 268 1.10 -11.60 -2.85
C THR A 268 1.00 -12.42 -1.59
N MET A 269 1.77 -13.51 -1.52
CA MET A 269 1.95 -14.28 -0.29
C MET A 269 3.44 -14.48 -0.01
N ILE A 270 3.74 -14.83 1.20
CA ILE A 270 5.03 -15.34 1.63
C ILE A 270 4.85 -16.78 2.09
N GLU A 271 5.73 -17.64 1.66
CA GLU A 271 5.95 -18.95 2.28
C GLU A 271 7.41 -19.08 2.67
N LEU A 272 7.65 -19.76 3.77
CA LEU A 272 8.99 -20.04 4.29
C LEU A 272 9.07 -21.46 4.84
N TYR A 273 10.25 -22.04 4.72
CA TYR A 273 10.52 -23.41 5.18
C TYR A 273 11.88 -23.44 5.86
N GLU A 274 11.95 -24.17 6.96
CA GLU A 274 13.15 -24.36 7.75
C GLU A 274 13.34 -25.84 8.09
N ALA A 275 14.52 -26.38 7.77
CA ALA A 275 14.92 -27.72 8.16
C ALA A 275 15.21 -27.76 9.67
N TYR A 276 14.97 -28.92 10.29
CA TYR A 276 15.23 -29.19 11.72
C TYR A 276 14.40 -28.36 12.70
N ALA A 277 13.35 -27.65 12.22
CA ALA A 277 12.43 -26.87 13.02
C ALA A 277 11.07 -27.59 13.13
N ASP A 278 10.35 -27.38 14.20
CA ASP A 278 8.99 -27.83 14.38
C ASP A 278 7.99 -26.65 14.32
N TYR A 279 6.70 -26.95 14.54
CA TYR A 279 5.65 -25.92 14.50
C TYR A 279 5.80 -24.88 15.62
N GLN A 280 6.44 -25.20 16.76
CA GLN A 280 6.66 -24.24 17.84
C GLN A 280 7.74 -23.22 17.48
N ASP A 281 8.76 -23.66 16.74
CA ASP A 281 9.79 -22.77 16.18
C ASP A 281 9.16 -21.79 15.20
N ILE A 282 8.27 -22.29 14.33
CA ILE A 282 7.57 -21.44 13.34
C ILE A 282 6.57 -20.48 14.00
N MET A 283 5.87 -20.88 15.07
CA MET A 283 5.05 -19.97 15.86
C MET A 283 5.91 -18.85 16.45
N SER A 284 7.05 -19.20 17.05
CA SER A 284 7.98 -18.23 17.63
C SER A 284 8.59 -17.30 16.57
N LEU A 285 8.95 -17.83 15.41
CA LEU A 285 9.39 -17.03 14.25
C LEU A 285 8.31 -16.04 13.82
N THR A 286 7.07 -16.51 13.69
CA THR A 286 5.94 -15.70 13.20
C THR A 286 5.63 -14.54 14.14
N GLU A 287 5.50 -14.78 15.45
CA GLU A 287 5.21 -13.71 16.40
C GLU A 287 6.35 -12.69 16.51
N ASN A 288 7.60 -13.14 16.48
CA ASN A 288 8.77 -12.26 16.50
C ASN A 288 8.89 -11.43 15.22
N LEU A 289 8.66 -12.04 14.04
CA LEU A 289 8.64 -11.34 12.74
C LEU A 289 7.60 -10.23 12.71
N ILE A 290 6.37 -10.53 13.10
CA ILE A 290 5.26 -9.56 13.07
C ILE A 290 5.50 -8.42 14.07
N ALA A 291 5.94 -8.74 15.30
CA ALA A 291 6.28 -7.73 16.30
C ALA A 291 7.42 -6.82 15.83
N HIS A 292 8.46 -7.40 15.22
CA HIS A 292 9.59 -6.64 14.66
C HIS A 292 9.13 -5.70 13.53
N VAL A 293 8.33 -6.22 12.60
CA VAL A 293 7.81 -5.41 11.48
C VAL A 293 6.94 -4.27 11.97
N ALA A 294 6.06 -4.52 12.94
CA ALA A 294 5.23 -3.47 13.52
C ALA A 294 6.09 -2.38 14.18
N GLN A 295 7.07 -2.78 14.98
CA GLN A 295 7.98 -1.84 15.66
C GLN A 295 8.83 -1.04 14.64
N GLU A 296 9.38 -1.68 13.61
CA GLU A 296 10.23 -1.01 12.60
C GLU A 296 9.41 -0.04 11.74
N VAL A 297 8.22 -0.42 11.33
CA VAL A 297 7.43 0.34 10.34
C VAL A 297 6.54 1.40 11.00
N LEU A 298 5.97 1.08 12.17
CA LEU A 298 4.98 1.94 12.85
C LEU A 298 5.55 2.60 14.12
N GLY A 299 6.70 2.14 14.64
CA GLY A 299 7.26 2.59 15.90
C GLY A 299 6.53 2.05 17.14
N THR A 300 5.59 1.14 16.95
CA THR A 300 4.79 0.54 18.03
C THR A 300 4.31 -0.86 17.65
N THR A 301 4.08 -1.71 18.62
CA THR A 301 3.43 -3.01 18.46
C THR A 301 1.93 -2.96 18.75
N SER A 302 1.39 -1.83 19.23
CA SER A 302 -0.04 -1.63 19.42
C SER A 302 -0.62 -0.91 18.21
N VAL A 303 -1.62 -1.49 17.56
CA VAL A 303 -2.22 -0.96 16.34
C VAL A 303 -3.75 -0.89 16.49
N GLN A 304 -4.34 0.21 16.03
CA GLN A 304 -5.78 0.34 15.98
C GLN A 304 -6.33 -0.35 14.72
N TYR A 305 -7.29 -1.25 14.90
CA TYR A 305 -8.00 -1.93 13.82
C TYR A 305 -9.52 -1.82 14.04
N GLY A 306 -10.16 -0.92 13.34
CA GLY A 306 -11.54 -0.57 13.61
C GLY A 306 -11.70 0.02 15.02
N GLU A 307 -12.53 -0.60 15.84
CA GLU A 307 -12.76 -0.20 17.24
C GLU A 307 -11.79 -0.87 18.22
N ASP A 308 -11.06 -1.90 17.77
CA ASP A 308 -10.19 -2.71 18.61
C ASP A 308 -8.75 -2.22 18.58
N GLU A 309 -8.08 -2.27 19.72
CA GLU A 309 -6.65 -2.11 19.85
C GLU A 309 -5.99 -3.50 19.84
N ILE A 310 -5.18 -3.77 18.81
CA ILE A 310 -4.49 -5.07 18.63
C ILE A 310 -3.05 -4.95 19.11
N ASN A 311 -2.66 -5.80 20.03
CA ASN A 311 -1.29 -5.89 20.52
C ASN A 311 -0.50 -6.96 19.74
N LEU A 312 0.43 -6.54 18.90
CA LEU A 312 1.30 -7.40 18.11
C LEU A 312 2.63 -7.77 18.82
N ALA A 313 2.83 -7.34 20.08
CA ALA A 313 4.01 -7.75 20.85
C ALA A 313 4.06 -9.27 21.02
N VAL A 314 5.28 -9.79 21.19
CA VAL A 314 5.48 -11.23 21.42
C VAL A 314 4.76 -11.74 22.68
N GLY A 315 4.44 -13.03 22.70
CA GLY A 315 3.70 -13.65 23.79
C GLY A 315 2.23 -13.88 23.43
N TRP A 316 1.95 -14.16 22.16
CA TRP A 316 0.62 -14.48 21.68
C TRP A 316 0.05 -15.71 22.36
N LYS A 317 -1.26 -15.72 22.61
CA LYS A 317 -1.98 -16.88 23.17
C LYS A 317 -1.76 -18.09 22.25
N ARG A 318 -1.45 -19.24 22.87
CA ARG A 318 -1.39 -20.54 22.21
C ARG A 318 -2.47 -21.40 22.81
N VAL A 319 -3.41 -21.86 22.01
CA VAL A 319 -4.56 -22.64 22.47
C VAL A 319 -4.81 -23.82 21.54
N HIS A 320 -5.13 -24.98 22.10
CA HIS A 320 -5.57 -26.10 21.30
C HIS A 320 -7.04 -25.88 20.87
N MET A 321 -7.37 -26.14 19.59
CA MET A 321 -8.71 -25.92 19.05
C MET A 321 -9.82 -26.54 19.91
N VAL A 322 -9.63 -27.78 20.37
CA VAL A 322 -10.59 -28.48 21.26
C VAL A 322 -10.78 -27.75 22.59
N ASP A 323 -9.70 -27.21 23.17
CA ASP A 323 -9.77 -26.45 24.42
C ASP A 323 -10.47 -25.12 24.22
N ALA A 324 -10.24 -24.44 23.09
CA ALA A 324 -10.94 -23.21 22.74
C ALA A 324 -12.46 -23.43 22.55
N VAL A 325 -12.84 -24.53 21.88
CA VAL A 325 -14.25 -24.92 21.75
C VAL A 325 -14.86 -25.24 23.13
N LYS A 326 -14.13 -25.96 23.98
CA LYS A 326 -14.60 -26.30 25.34
C LYS A 326 -14.77 -25.04 26.19
N GLU A 327 -13.85 -24.09 26.12
CA GLU A 327 -13.94 -22.81 26.83
C GLU A 327 -15.16 -22.01 26.40
N ALA A 328 -15.44 -21.95 25.09
CA ALA A 328 -16.52 -21.17 24.55
C ALA A 328 -17.92 -21.82 24.68
N THR A 329 -18.02 -23.14 24.60
CA THR A 329 -19.29 -23.86 24.47
C THR A 329 -19.59 -24.83 25.60
N GLY A 330 -18.57 -25.22 26.39
CA GLY A 330 -18.67 -26.28 27.39
C GLY A 330 -18.57 -27.70 26.82
N VAL A 331 -18.52 -27.87 25.49
CA VAL A 331 -18.42 -29.19 24.84
C VAL A 331 -16.98 -29.69 24.88
N ASP A 332 -16.78 -30.85 25.47
CA ASP A 332 -15.47 -31.47 25.61
C ASP A 332 -15.22 -32.57 24.57
N PHE A 333 -14.63 -32.18 23.45
CA PHE A 333 -14.25 -33.12 22.37
C PHE A 333 -12.99 -33.95 22.66
N TRP A 334 -12.35 -33.78 23.81
CA TRP A 334 -11.32 -34.71 24.27
C TRP A 334 -11.92 -36.06 24.72
N GLN A 335 -13.22 -36.03 25.03
CA GLN A 335 -13.91 -37.27 25.35
C GLN A 335 -14.21 -38.05 24.06
N PRO A 336 -13.92 -39.36 24.00
CA PRO A 336 -14.27 -40.18 22.85
C PRO A 336 -15.77 -40.10 22.58
N MET A 337 -16.14 -39.83 21.30
CA MET A 337 -17.53 -39.78 20.88
C MET A 337 -17.72 -40.30 19.48
N THR A 338 -18.93 -40.76 19.19
CA THR A 338 -19.30 -41.17 17.84
C THR A 338 -19.70 -39.95 17.01
N LYS A 339 -19.76 -40.13 15.70
CA LYS A 339 -20.26 -39.11 14.76
C LYS A 339 -21.66 -38.61 15.14
N GLU A 340 -22.55 -39.54 15.45
CA GLU A 340 -23.94 -39.26 15.81
C GLU A 340 -24.04 -38.41 17.11
N GLN A 341 -23.17 -38.70 18.07
CA GLN A 341 -23.07 -37.92 19.30
C GLN A 341 -22.58 -36.50 19.01
N ALA A 342 -21.53 -36.35 18.19
CA ALA A 342 -21.03 -35.06 17.78
C ALA A 342 -22.05 -34.24 16.99
N GLN A 343 -22.81 -34.89 16.08
CA GLN A 343 -23.90 -34.25 15.34
C GLN A 343 -25.04 -33.80 16.25
N ALA A 344 -25.38 -34.59 17.29
CA ALA A 344 -26.36 -34.23 18.27
C ALA A 344 -25.95 -32.99 19.09
N LEU A 345 -24.68 -32.93 19.53
CA LEU A 345 -24.08 -31.75 20.17
C LEU A 345 -24.10 -30.52 19.27
N ALA A 346 -23.74 -30.68 17.98
CA ALA A 346 -23.79 -29.58 17.02
C ALA A 346 -25.21 -28.99 16.91
N LYS A 347 -26.22 -29.86 16.81
CA LYS A 347 -27.61 -29.44 16.77
C LYS A 347 -28.04 -28.73 18.07
N GLU A 348 -27.64 -29.25 19.24
CA GLU A 348 -27.95 -28.65 20.55
C GLU A 348 -27.34 -27.24 20.68
N HIS A 349 -26.14 -27.04 20.18
CA HIS A 349 -25.42 -25.75 20.23
C HIS A 349 -25.72 -24.82 19.03
N GLY A 350 -26.61 -25.23 18.11
CA GLY A 350 -26.91 -24.44 16.91
C GLY A 350 -25.69 -24.25 16.00
N VAL A 351 -24.89 -25.30 15.83
CA VAL A 351 -23.77 -25.37 14.90
C VAL A 351 -24.24 -26.11 13.65
N GLU A 352 -24.06 -25.47 12.49
CA GLU A 352 -24.45 -26.07 11.20
C GLU A 352 -23.39 -27.08 10.74
N VAL A 353 -23.82 -28.32 10.52
CA VAL A 353 -22.97 -29.41 10.05
C VAL A 353 -23.63 -30.17 8.90
N LYS A 354 -22.82 -30.77 8.04
CA LYS A 354 -23.29 -31.62 6.92
C LYS A 354 -23.29 -33.07 7.35
N ASP A 355 -24.18 -33.87 6.75
CA ASP A 355 -24.27 -35.32 7.04
C ASP A 355 -22.96 -36.09 6.79
N VAL A 356 -22.11 -35.58 5.89
CA VAL A 356 -20.82 -36.19 5.56
C VAL A 356 -19.71 -35.82 6.53
N HIS A 357 -19.92 -34.88 7.45
CA HIS A 357 -18.92 -34.44 8.42
C HIS A 357 -18.64 -35.53 9.44
N GLU A 358 -17.38 -35.89 9.61
CA GLU A 358 -16.87 -36.72 10.68
C GLU A 358 -16.57 -35.86 11.92
N VAL A 359 -16.27 -36.46 13.06
CA VAL A 359 -16.06 -35.76 14.33
C VAL A 359 -15.05 -34.62 14.22
N GLY A 360 -13.93 -34.82 13.51
CA GLY A 360 -12.95 -33.75 13.28
C GLY A 360 -13.47 -32.57 12.49
N HIS A 361 -14.33 -32.80 11.49
CA HIS A 361 -15.00 -31.72 10.75
C HIS A 361 -15.99 -30.96 11.67
N ILE A 362 -16.71 -31.69 12.52
CA ILE A 362 -17.65 -31.08 13.45
C ILE A 362 -16.94 -30.20 14.50
N ILE A 363 -15.77 -30.62 14.99
CA ILE A 363 -14.92 -29.81 15.86
C ILE A 363 -14.53 -28.50 15.16
N ASN A 364 -14.14 -28.59 13.89
CA ASN A 364 -13.79 -27.40 13.10
C ASN A 364 -15.01 -26.46 12.93
N GLU A 365 -16.18 -27.00 12.64
CA GLU A 365 -17.41 -26.19 12.55
C GLU A 365 -17.75 -25.51 13.88
N PHE A 366 -17.57 -26.19 15.01
CA PHE A 366 -17.73 -25.54 16.32
C PHE A 366 -16.73 -24.40 16.51
N PHE A 367 -15.49 -24.59 16.11
CA PHE A 367 -14.48 -23.55 16.20
C PHE A 367 -14.83 -22.36 15.31
N GLU A 368 -15.11 -22.57 14.02
CA GLU A 368 -15.43 -21.51 13.07
C GLU A 368 -16.68 -20.70 13.49
N GLN A 369 -17.73 -21.38 13.95
CA GLN A 369 -19.01 -20.72 14.24
C GLN A 369 -19.14 -20.17 15.66
N LYS A 370 -18.33 -20.60 16.63
CA LYS A 370 -18.47 -20.22 18.05
C LYS A 370 -17.23 -19.58 18.67
N VAL A 371 -16.05 -19.76 18.07
CA VAL A 371 -14.78 -19.32 18.66
C VAL A 371 -14.08 -18.29 17.81
N GLU A 372 -13.97 -18.51 16.51
CA GLU A 372 -13.09 -17.73 15.63
C GLU A 372 -13.32 -16.22 15.73
N GLU A 373 -14.59 -15.78 15.67
CA GLU A 373 -14.95 -14.36 15.76
C GLU A 373 -14.66 -13.71 17.13
N THR A 374 -14.43 -14.53 18.17
CA THR A 374 -14.08 -14.03 19.51
C THR A 374 -12.60 -13.77 19.70
N LEU A 375 -11.77 -14.25 18.77
CA LEU A 375 -10.31 -14.13 18.82
C LEU A 375 -9.86 -12.76 18.24
N VAL A 376 -10.01 -11.71 19.04
CA VAL A 376 -9.62 -10.35 18.66
C VAL A 376 -8.11 -10.17 18.70
N GLN A 377 -7.42 -10.71 19.72
CA GLN A 377 -5.97 -10.61 19.84
C GLN A 377 -5.25 -11.75 19.09
N PRO A 378 -4.03 -11.52 18.61
CA PRO A 378 -3.24 -12.55 17.93
C PRO A 378 -3.16 -13.84 18.75
N THR A 379 -3.58 -14.94 18.16
CA THR A 379 -3.68 -16.24 18.84
C THR A 379 -3.27 -17.35 17.88
N PHE A 380 -2.45 -18.28 18.35
CA PHE A 380 -2.20 -19.54 17.66
C PHE A 380 -3.22 -20.59 18.14
N VAL A 381 -3.85 -21.28 17.17
CA VAL A 381 -4.83 -22.34 17.40
C VAL A 381 -4.31 -23.66 16.81
#